data_67af39119cfe03afa599d6e4a8d9f0c6
#
_entry.id   67af39119cfe03afa599d6e4a8d9f0c6
#
_cell.length_a   1.000
_cell.length_b   1.000
_cell.length_c   1.000
_cell.angle_alpha   90.00
_cell.angle_beta   90.00
_cell.angle_gamma   90.00
#
_symmetry.space_group_name_H-M   'P 1'
#
loop_
_entity.id
_entity.type
_entity.pdbx_description
1 polymer ?
#
loop_
_entity_poly.entity_id
_entity_poly.type
_entity_poly.pdbx_seq_one_letter_code
_entity_poly.pdbx_strand_id
1 'polypeptide(L)'
;MKKKLGILLAVCLLLAGCGSEDAASVPAASAPGASTEPWGVQMDSRLESSPDSEIASAQEGITTPRPSPTPSPSPTPTPTPLPNSLTETEKAGPQVLADGVSLTSLDLGGYTYVKASELEAVYPWLTLTRNAERTAVTAYDGTSVPLTFAETDGQAMLPEPGEIGVHFAGQQEEDWLPLRYVAEHTGLYLLWDGSVSTAYVTKMPDTSRIAQGRSVPIWMYHEVGDDLWGIESLFVSPSSMREQLQYLKDNGYEPIFFSDLTHLEDYDKPVILTFDDGYLGTYTELFPLLKEFGMKATVFVITASIGSEYDITAEQAKEMSDSGLVEIESHTVNHNELAELGPEDQETEIRQSQLDIAQITGKIPYVLSYPNGSHNDTTIELARKYYDFAIIASGGKWTTDGHYYTIPRLYAARTTTMDTFSGAMQ
;
A
#
# COMPACT_ATOMS: atom_id res chain seq x y z
N MET A 1 -44.37 -15.94 5.18
CA MET A 1 -44.19 -16.02 6.64
C MET A 1 -42.86 -15.34 6.92
N LYS A 2 -42.95 -14.17 7.52
CA LYS A 2 -41.80 -13.25 7.77
C LYS A 2 -40.97 -13.79 8.94
N LYS A 3 -39.65 -13.90 8.76
CA LYS A 3 -38.71 -13.80 9.88
C LYS A 3 -37.66 -12.73 9.55
N LYS A 4 -37.87 -11.59 10.16
CA LYS A 4 -36.87 -10.54 10.34
C LYS A 4 -35.83 -11.08 11.31
N LEU A 5 -34.59 -11.06 10.94
CA LEU A 5 -33.48 -11.19 11.87
C LEU A 5 -32.70 -9.88 11.80
N GLY A 6 -32.96 -9.02 12.77
CA GLY A 6 -32.13 -7.87 13.03
C GLY A 6 -30.85 -8.33 13.70
N ILE A 7 -29.72 -7.96 13.17
CA ILE A 7 -28.42 -8.06 13.84
C ILE A 7 -28.09 -6.67 14.36
N LEU A 8 -28.01 -6.65 15.63
CA LEU A 8 -27.83 -5.61 16.60
C LEU A 8 -26.40 -5.06 16.54
N LEU A 9 -26.31 -3.75 16.48
CA LEU A 9 -25.16 -3.00 16.95
C LEU A 9 -24.90 -3.36 18.42
N ALA A 10 -23.80 -4.01 18.72
CA ALA A 10 -23.35 -4.24 20.08
C ALA A 10 -22.39 -3.12 20.49
N VAL A 11 -22.97 -2.02 20.95
CA VAL A 11 -22.23 -1.08 21.81
C VAL A 11 -22.30 -1.62 23.23
N CYS A 12 -21.14 -1.78 23.85
CA CYS A 12 -20.97 -2.17 25.24
C CYS A 12 -21.77 -1.31 26.20
N LEU A 13 -22.64 -1.95 26.96
CA LEU A 13 -23.15 -1.47 28.23
C LEU A 13 -23.17 -2.66 29.19
N LEU A 14 -22.12 -2.80 29.96
CA LEU A 14 -22.09 -3.60 31.17
C LEU A 14 -21.75 -2.67 32.32
N LEU A 15 -22.73 -2.50 33.20
CA LEU A 15 -22.70 -2.50 34.65
C LEU A 15 -23.82 -1.62 35.23
N ALA A 16 -24.85 -2.24 35.69
CA ALA A 16 -25.63 -1.74 36.80
C ALA A 16 -26.23 -2.90 37.60
N GLY A 17 -25.57 -3.21 38.68
CA GLY A 17 -26.12 -4.03 39.75
C GLY A 17 -26.94 -3.20 40.69
N CYS A 18 -28.01 -3.80 41.21
CA CYS A 18 -29.00 -3.28 42.12
C CYS A 18 -28.45 -2.71 43.43
N GLY A 19 -29.12 -1.71 43.93
CA GLY A 19 -29.06 -1.24 45.34
C GLY A 19 -29.96 -0.02 45.55
N SER A 20 -31.01 -0.22 46.34
CA SER A 20 -32.09 0.69 46.67
C SER A 20 -31.70 1.79 47.65
N GLU A 21 -32.50 2.87 47.61
CA GLU A 21 -32.94 3.78 48.69
C GLU A 21 -32.11 5.03 49.01
N ASP A 22 -32.75 6.10 48.88
CA ASP A 22 -33.12 7.25 49.72
C ASP A 22 -32.64 8.63 49.25
N ALA A 23 -33.64 9.50 49.30
CA ALA A 23 -33.69 10.89 48.86
C ALA A 23 -32.83 11.84 49.70
N ALA A 24 -32.15 12.78 49.01
CA ALA A 24 -31.95 14.13 49.55
C ALA A 24 -31.69 15.14 48.43
N SER A 25 -32.51 16.15 48.38
CA SER A 25 -32.49 17.30 47.47
C SER A 25 -31.29 18.22 47.71
N VAL A 26 -30.54 18.63 46.69
CA VAL A 26 -29.74 19.86 46.64
C VAL A 26 -29.64 20.37 45.18
N PRO A 27 -29.53 21.69 44.95
CA PRO A 27 -30.07 22.36 43.77
C PRO A 27 -29.19 22.37 42.54
N ALA A 28 -29.89 22.59 41.39
CA ALA A 28 -29.32 22.67 40.06
C ALA A 28 -28.21 23.71 39.91
N ALA A 29 -27.04 23.25 39.51
CA ALA A 29 -26.05 24.07 38.81
C ALA A 29 -26.12 23.73 37.31
N SER A 30 -26.34 24.76 36.51
CA SER A 30 -26.44 24.73 35.08
C SER A 30 -25.19 24.11 34.45
N ALA A 31 -25.36 22.97 33.81
CA ALA A 31 -24.34 22.39 32.92
C ALA A 31 -24.30 23.17 31.60
N PRO A 32 -23.11 23.45 31.03
CA PRO A 32 -23.02 23.95 29.67
C PRO A 32 -23.34 22.80 28.70
N GLY A 33 -24.13 23.15 27.67
CA GLY A 33 -24.65 22.22 26.71
C GLY A 33 -23.55 21.40 26.02
N ALA A 34 -23.69 20.09 26.06
CA ALA A 34 -22.96 19.18 25.23
C ALA A 34 -23.49 19.33 23.79
N SER A 35 -22.70 19.94 22.92
CA SER A 35 -22.93 19.83 21.49
C SER A 35 -22.50 18.43 21.04
N THR A 36 -23.48 17.63 20.70
CA THR A 36 -23.26 16.36 19.98
C THR A 36 -23.00 16.68 18.52
N GLU A 37 -21.75 16.96 18.17
CA GLU A 37 -21.31 16.88 16.79
C GLU A 37 -20.40 15.66 16.66
N PRO A 38 -20.82 14.66 15.87
CA PRO A 38 -19.91 13.57 15.53
C PRO A 38 -18.95 14.05 14.45
N TRP A 39 -17.67 14.07 14.76
CA TRP A 39 -16.53 14.08 13.81
C TRP A 39 -16.50 15.21 12.77
N GLY A 40 -16.86 16.41 13.12
CA GLY A 40 -16.53 17.60 12.36
C GLY A 40 -15.08 17.98 12.65
N VAL A 41 -14.20 17.91 11.66
CA VAL A 41 -12.91 18.60 11.71
C VAL A 41 -13.20 20.09 11.81
N GLN A 42 -13.25 20.62 13.02
CA GLN A 42 -13.15 22.07 13.20
C GLN A 42 -11.75 22.47 12.69
N MET A 43 -11.71 23.11 11.54
CA MET A 43 -10.53 23.89 11.19
C MET A 43 -10.38 24.98 12.26
N ASP A 44 -9.50 24.73 13.22
CA ASP A 44 -9.14 25.73 14.21
C ASP A 44 -8.35 26.82 13.51
N SER A 45 -8.97 27.99 13.36
CA SER A 45 -8.35 29.20 12.82
C SER A 45 -7.21 29.76 13.70
N ARG A 46 -6.67 28.94 14.61
CA ARG A 46 -5.58 29.29 15.52
C ARG A 46 -4.19 28.76 15.12
N LEU A 47 -4.03 28.20 13.94
CA LEU A 47 -2.72 27.79 13.45
C LEU A 47 -1.90 28.93 12.80
N GLU A 48 -2.30 30.20 12.99
CA GLU A 48 -1.52 31.36 12.58
C GLU A 48 -0.56 31.91 13.66
N SER A 49 -0.09 31.11 14.58
CA SER A 49 1.03 31.50 15.42
C SER A 49 1.79 30.31 15.97
N SER A 50 2.56 29.69 15.12
CA SER A 50 3.67 28.81 15.55
C SER A 50 4.84 29.66 16.00
N PRO A 51 5.45 29.41 17.13
CA PRO A 51 6.74 30.00 17.46
C PRO A 51 7.82 29.32 16.60
N ASP A 52 8.14 29.93 15.48
CA ASP A 52 9.39 29.70 14.77
C ASP A 52 10.54 30.01 15.71
N SER A 53 11.16 29.03 16.34
CA SER A 53 12.54 29.20 16.80
C SER A 53 13.28 28.00 17.35
N GLU A 54 12.71 26.77 17.46
CA GLU A 54 13.50 25.65 18.00
C GLU A 54 13.62 24.39 17.14
N ILE A 55 13.07 24.37 15.94
CA ILE A 55 13.21 23.19 15.05
C ILE A 55 14.24 23.42 13.91
N ALA A 56 14.84 24.60 13.84
CA ALA A 56 15.78 24.95 12.76
C ALA A 56 17.21 24.41 12.92
N SER A 57 17.50 23.60 13.92
CA SER A 57 18.87 23.06 14.13
C SER A 57 19.02 21.55 13.91
N ALA A 58 18.01 20.86 13.38
CA ALA A 58 18.09 19.43 13.06
C ALA A 58 18.00 19.13 11.55
N GLN A 59 18.14 20.14 10.69
CA GLN A 59 18.13 19.97 9.23
C GLN A 59 19.54 19.90 8.64
N GLU A 60 20.40 19.07 9.18
CA GLU A 60 21.56 18.62 8.41
C GLU A 60 21.40 17.15 8.04
N GLY A 61 21.02 16.94 6.78
CA GLY A 61 21.46 15.80 5.99
C GLY A 61 21.02 14.43 6.45
N ILE A 62 19.74 14.06 6.36
CA ILE A 62 19.37 12.66 6.24
C ILE A 62 18.54 12.47 4.96
N THR A 63 19.19 12.62 3.80
CA THR A 63 18.86 11.82 2.64
C THR A 63 19.56 10.47 2.82
N THR A 64 19.15 9.67 3.77
CA THR A 64 19.51 8.26 3.75
C THR A 64 18.51 7.56 2.88
N PRO A 65 18.97 6.88 1.80
CA PRO A 65 18.12 5.93 1.11
C PRO A 65 17.55 4.99 2.17
N ARG A 66 16.28 4.55 1.98
CA ARG A 66 15.65 3.51 2.80
C ARG A 66 16.70 2.42 3.03
N PRO A 67 17.05 2.05 4.26
CA PRO A 67 17.83 0.84 4.47
C PRO A 67 16.99 -0.28 3.84
N SER A 68 17.58 -1.02 2.91
CA SER A 68 17.00 -2.27 2.43
C SER A 68 16.47 -3.01 3.64
N PRO A 69 15.23 -3.52 3.65
CA PRO A 69 14.67 -4.17 4.81
C PRO A 69 15.67 -5.20 5.29
N THR A 70 16.22 -4.98 6.49
CA THR A 70 17.12 -5.96 7.09
C THR A 70 16.26 -7.20 7.26
N PRO A 71 16.57 -8.32 6.58
CA PRO A 71 15.77 -9.52 6.72
C PRO A 71 15.72 -9.86 8.19
N SER A 72 14.51 -10.04 8.72
CA SER A 72 14.31 -10.68 10.03
C SER A 72 15.20 -11.92 10.03
N PRO A 73 16.02 -12.15 11.06
CA PRO A 73 16.91 -13.30 11.08
C PRO A 73 16.06 -14.56 11.09
N SER A 74 15.73 -15.04 9.87
CA SER A 74 15.31 -16.42 9.70
C SER A 74 16.48 -17.28 10.17
N PRO A 75 16.28 -18.28 11.02
CA PRO A 75 17.37 -19.15 11.44
C PRO A 75 18.06 -19.63 10.17
N THR A 76 19.34 -19.31 10.03
CA THR A 76 20.17 -19.77 8.92
C THR A 76 20.11 -21.29 8.93
N PRO A 77 19.45 -21.95 7.95
CA PRO A 77 19.49 -23.39 7.89
C PRO A 77 20.93 -23.78 7.59
N THR A 78 21.49 -24.65 8.40
CA THR A 78 22.77 -25.31 8.10
C THR A 78 22.59 -25.98 6.74
N PRO A 79 23.45 -25.71 5.74
CA PRO A 79 23.30 -26.29 4.42
C PRO A 79 23.35 -27.81 4.53
N THR A 80 22.23 -28.46 4.23
CA THR A 80 22.16 -29.89 4.07
C THR A 80 22.62 -30.20 2.66
N PRO A 81 23.62 -31.07 2.43
CA PRO A 81 24.03 -31.44 1.08
C PRO A 81 22.83 -31.98 0.31
N LEU A 82 22.58 -31.45 -0.88
CA LEU A 82 21.52 -31.95 -1.74
C LEU A 82 21.84 -33.39 -2.20
N PRO A 83 20.81 -34.24 -2.32
CA PRO A 83 21.01 -35.57 -2.88
C PRO A 83 21.45 -35.48 -4.33
N ASN A 84 22.35 -36.36 -4.71
CA ASN A 84 23.10 -36.38 -5.99
C ASN A 84 22.30 -36.70 -7.27
N SER A 85 20.98 -36.55 -7.28
CA SER A 85 20.19 -36.71 -8.50
C SER A 85 18.95 -35.85 -8.50
N LEU A 86 18.85 -34.93 -9.44
CA LEU A 86 17.69 -34.10 -9.73
C LEU A 86 16.50 -34.85 -10.36
N THR A 87 16.63 -36.13 -10.61
CA THR A 87 15.64 -36.93 -11.35
C THR A 87 14.41 -37.37 -10.53
N GLU A 88 14.36 -37.12 -9.23
CA GLU A 88 13.24 -37.57 -8.39
C GLU A 88 12.60 -36.55 -7.46
N THR A 89 13.05 -35.27 -7.45
CA THR A 89 12.48 -34.29 -6.51
C THR A 89 12.48 -32.86 -7.05
N GLU A 90 12.01 -32.65 -8.28
CA GLU A 90 11.47 -31.34 -8.64
C GLU A 90 10.15 -31.17 -7.87
N LYS A 91 10.24 -30.66 -6.65
CA LYS A 91 9.04 -30.25 -5.94
C LYS A 91 8.57 -28.95 -6.57
N ALA A 92 7.30 -28.89 -6.92
CA ALA A 92 6.67 -27.62 -7.21
C ALA A 92 7.01 -26.67 -6.06
N GLY A 93 7.52 -25.49 -6.37
CA GLY A 93 7.80 -24.45 -5.39
C GLY A 93 6.52 -23.84 -4.82
N PRO A 94 6.63 -22.91 -3.89
CA PRO A 94 5.51 -22.13 -3.41
C PRO A 94 4.89 -21.33 -4.56
N GLN A 95 3.66 -20.86 -4.38
CA GLN A 95 3.10 -19.90 -5.34
C GLN A 95 3.97 -18.64 -5.38
N VAL A 96 4.24 -18.14 -6.58
CA VAL A 96 4.92 -16.86 -6.79
C VAL A 96 4.06 -15.96 -7.65
N LEU A 97 3.78 -14.75 -7.17
CA LEU A 97 3.02 -13.73 -7.90
C LEU A 97 3.94 -12.50 -8.08
N ALA A 98 4.22 -12.16 -9.32
CA ALA A 98 4.98 -10.97 -9.70
C ALA A 98 3.99 -9.95 -10.29
N ASP A 99 3.69 -8.88 -9.56
CA ASP A 99 2.67 -7.88 -9.89
C ASP A 99 1.33 -8.52 -10.32
N GLY A 100 0.92 -9.58 -9.61
CA GLY A 100 -0.30 -10.35 -9.87
C GLY A 100 -0.17 -11.44 -10.93
N VAL A 101 0.97 -11.54 -11.63
CA VAL A 101 1.24 -12.57 -12.62
C VAL A 101 1.85 -13.80 -11.94
N SER A 102 1.23 -14.97 -12.14
CA SER A 102 1.75 -16.22 -11.59
C SER A 102 2.99 -16.69 -12.34
N LEU A 103 4.08 -16.93 -11.61
CA LEU A 103 5.32 -17.49 -12.14
C LEU A 103 5.44 -18.97 -11.79
N THR A 104 6.05 -19.74 -12.69
CA THR A 104 6.44 -21.12 -12.40
C THR A 104 7.59 -21.13 -11.41
N SER A 105 7.46 -21.88 -10.33
CA SER A 105 8.47 -21.95 -9.27
C SER A 105 8.91 -23.38 -8.97
N LEU A 106 10.14 -23.52 -8.48
CA LEU A 106 10.72 -24.74 -7.94
C LEU A 106 11.23 -24.51 -6.52
N ASP A 107 11.11 -25.51 -5.67
CA ASP A 107 11.83 -25.57 -4.40
C ASP A 107 13.07 -26.44 -4.57
N LEU A 108 14.23 -25.82 -4.47
CA LEU A 108 15.53 -26.51 -4.51
C LEU A 108 16.24 -26.28 -3.18
N GLY A 109 16.18 -27.28 -2.29
CA GLY A 109 16.87 -27.24 -1.01
C GLY A 109 16.37 -26.16 -0.04
N GLY A 110 15.08 -25.80 -0.11
CA GLY A 110 14.47 -24.75 0.71
C GLY A 110 14.59 -23.34 0.12
N TYR A 111 15.10 -23.22 -1.10
CA TYR A 111 15.15 -21.97 -1.85
C TYR A 111 14.14 -21.98 -2.99
N THR A 112 13.42 -20.89 -3.16
CA THR A 112 12.48 -20.71 -4.27
C THR A 112 13.21 -20.20 -5.50
N TYR A 113 13.06 -20.91 -6.61
CA TYR A 113 13.56 -20.52 -7.93
C TYR A 113 12.38 -20.25 -8.86
N VAL A 114 12.54 -19.29 -9.74
CA VAL A 114 11.58 -18.94 -10.80
C VAL A 114 12.25 -18.93 -12.15
N LYS A 115 11.48 -19.12 -13.23
CA LYS A 115 11.99 -19.04 -14.58
C LYS A 115 12.42 -17.62 -14.93
N ALA A 116 13.63 -17.47 -15.46
CA ALA A 116 14.15 -16.18 -15.89
C ALA A 116 13.24 -15.55 -16.96
N SER A 117 12.82 -16.34 -17.95
CA SER A 117 11.97 -15.87 -19.05
C SER A 117 10.61 -15.33 -18.59
N GLU A 118 10.02 -15.94 -17.56
CA GLU A 118 8.74 -15.46 -16.99
C GLU A 118 8.95 -14.18 -16.17
N LEU A 119 10.03 -14.11 -15.39
CA LEU A 119 10.35 -12.91 -14.60
C LEU A 119 10.71 -11.72 -15.49
N GLU A 120 11.49 -11.94 -16.57
CA GLU A 120 11.81 -10.93 -17.57
C GLU A 120 10.57 -10.45 -18.34
N ALA A 121 9.58 -11.31 -18.55
CA ALA A 121 8.33 -10.93 -19.20
C ALA A 121 7.50 -9.97 -18.34
N VAL A 122 7.54 -10.10 -17.00
CA VAL A 122 6.87 -9.16 -16.07
C VAL A 122 7.70 -7.89 -15.90
N TYR A 123 9.03 -8.03 -15.82
CA TYR A 123 9.96 -6.92 -15.61
C TYR A 123 10.93 -6.78 -16.78
N PRO A 124 10.55 -6.13 -17.91
CA PRO A 124 11.37 -6.05 -19.11
C PRO A 124 12.72 -5.34 -18.94
N TRP A 125 12.89 -4.57 -17.86
CA TRP A 125 14.17 -3.95 -17.49
C TRP A 125 15.15 -4.95 -16.84
N LEU A 126 14.65 -6.07 -16.26
CA LEU A 126 15.45 -7.14 -15.70
C LEU A 126 15.81 -8.08 -16.84
N THR A 127 17.10 -8.19 -17.16
CA THR A 127 17.56 -9.04 -18.25
C THR A 127 18.68 -9.96 -17.80
N LEU A 128 18.60 -11.23 -18.20
CA LEU A 128 19.67 -12.19 -18.00
C LEU A 128 20.66 -12.09 -19.15
N THR A 129 21.87 -11.62 -18.86
CA THR A 129 22.96 -11.53 -19.84
C THR A 129 23.91 -12.70 -19.68
N ARG A 130 24.15 -13.41 -20.76
CA ARG A 130 25.15 -14.48 -20.84
C ARG A 130 26.25 -14.11 -21.83
N ASN A 131 27.50 -14.25 -21.41
CA ASN A 131 28.63 -14.24 -22.29
C ASN A 131 29.61 -15.36 -21.87
N ALA A 132 30.65 -15.57 -22.67
CA ALA A 132 31.63 -16.65 -22.43
C ALA A 132 32.39 -16.55 -21.09
N GLU A 133 32.32 -15.43 -20.42
CA GLU A 133 33.09 -15.13 -19.21
C GLU A 133 32.23 -14.76 -18.01
N ARG A 134 30.97 -14.35 -18.22
CA ARG A 134 30.08 -13.86 -17.17
C ARG A 134 28.61 -14.11 -17.47
N THR A 135 27.87 -14.50 -16.43
CA THR A 135 26.43 -14.39 -16.38
C THR A 135 26.07 -13.36 -15.37
N ALA A 136 25.10 -12.54 -15.69
CA ALA A 136 24.62 -11.49 -14.82
C ALA A 136 23.14 -11.21 -15.07
N VAL A 137 22.41 -10.79 -14.04
CA VAL A 137 21.12 -10.09 -14.21
C VAL A 137 21.34 -8.60 -14.14
N THR A 138 20.54 -7.85 -14.90
CA THR A 138 20.52 -6.40 -14.83
C THR A 138 19.59 -5.98 -13.69
N ALA A 139 20.09 -5.16 -12.77
CA ALA A 139 19.27 -4.48 -11.77
C ALA A 139 18.50 -3.31 -12.38
N TYR A 140 17.50 -2.82 -11.66
CA TYR A 140 16.65 -1.71 -12.14
C TYR A 140 17.43 -0.43 -12.47
N ASP A 141 18.49 -0.15 -11.71
CA ASP A 141 19.39 0.99 -11.93
C ASP A 141 20.39 0.79 -13.10
N GLY A 142 20.28 -0.35 -13.79
CA GLY A 142 21.17 -0.72 -14.88
C GLY A 142 22.50 -1.34 -14.44
N THR A 143 22.71 -1.58 -13.14
CA THR A 143 23.91 -2.28 -12.67
C THR A 143 23.85 -3.77 -13.03
N SER A 144 25.02 -4.38 -13.21
CA SER A 144 25.16 -5.80 -13.53
C SER A 144 25.43 -6.58 -12.23
N VAL A 145 24.49 -7.45 -11.85
CA VAL A 145 24.60 -8.35 -10.69
C VAL A 145 25.11 -9.69 -11.18
N PRO A 146 26.36 -10.09 -10.83
CA PRO A 146 26.95 -11.32 -11.34
C PRO A 146 26.22 -12.55 -10.78
N LEU A 147 25.96 -13.50 -11.66
CA LEU A 147 25.45 -14.82 -11.32
C LEU A 147 26.55 -15.84 -11.50
N THR A 148 26.83 -16.60 -10.47
CA THR A 148 27.79 -17.72 -10.55
C THR A 148 27.04 -19.00 -10.91
N PHE A 149 27.42 -19.65 -12.00
CA PHE A 149 26.90 -20.97 -12.36
C PHE A 149 27.69 -22.05 -11.61
N ALA A 150 26.96 -22.92 -10.96
CA ALA A 150 27.52 -24.20 -10.56
C ALA A 150 27.36 -25.16 -11.74
N GLU A 151 28.41 -25.29 -12.59
CA GLU A 151 28.52 -26.39 -13.53
C GLU A 151 28.85 -27.65 -12.73
N THR A 152 27.88 -28.50 -12.56
CA THR A 152 28.14 -29.89 -12.16
C THR A 152 27.23 -30.80 -12.93
N ASP A 153 27.74 -31.91 -13.42
CA ASP A 153 27.13 -33.01 -14.17
C ASP A 153 25.65 -33.30 -13.84
N GLY A 154 24.75 -32.32 -14.05
CA GLY A 154 23.30 -32.41 -13.75
C GLY A 154 22.93 -32.27 -12.27
N GLN A 155 23.82 -31.75 -11.42
CA GLN A 155 23.53 -31.51 -10.00
C GLN A 155 23.32 -30.01 -9.72
N ALA A 156 22.23 -29.67 -9.07
CA ALA A 156 22.05 -28.34 -8.47
C ALA A 156 23.01 -28.19 -7.29
N MET A 157 23.88 -27.22 -7.33
CA MET A 157 24.62 -26.78 -6.14
C MET A 157 23.96 -25.50 -5.60
N LEU A 158 23.68 -25.49 -4.31
CA LEU A 158 23.35 -24.24 -3.63
C LEU A 158 24.62 -23.37 -3.60
N PRO A 159 24.50 -22.07 -3.91
CA PRO A 159 25.64 -21.18 -3.81
C PRO A 159 26.11 -21.09 -2.36
N GLU A 160 27.41 -20.90 -2.18
CA GLU A 160 27.96 -20.46 -0.90
C GLU A 160 27.36 -19.09 -0.54
N PRO A 161 27.29 -18.71 0.76
CA PRO A 161 26.81 -17.40 1.14
C PRO A 161 27.51 -16.28 0.38
N GLY A 162 26.77 -15.54 -0.46
CA GLY A 162 27.30 -14.49 -1.33
C GLY A 162 27.51 -14.87 -2.79
N GLU A 163 27.26 -16.12 -3.17
CA GLU A 163 27.25 -16.59 -4.55
C GLU A 163 25.83 -16.93 -5.01
N ILE A 164 25.50 -16.63 -6.26
CA ILE A 164 24.22 -17.00 -6.85
C ILE A 164 24.43 -18.26 -7.68
N GLY A 165 23.75 -19.35 -7.32
CA GLY A 165 23.66 -20.52 -8.17
C GLY A 165 22.49 -20.41 -9.14
N VAL A 166 22.75 -20.56 -10.42
CA VAL A 166 21.72 -20.73 -11.44
C VAL A 166 21.68 -22.21 -11.82
N HIS A 167 20.48 -22.77 -11.77
CA HIS A 167 20.26 -24.17 -12.11
C HIS A 167 19.74 -24.30 -13.53
N PHE A 168 20.28 -25.26 -14.27
CA PHE A 168 19.75 -25.71 -15.55
C PHE A 168 19.00 -27.02 -15.35
N ALA A 169 17.66 -26.99 -15.43
CA ALA A 169 16.86 -28.19 -15.36
C ALA A 169 16.70 -28.81 -16.75
N GLY A 170 17.29 -29.96 -16.93
CA GLY A 170 17.00 -30.88 -18.04
C GLY A 170 17.40 -30.43 -19.43
N GLN A 171 16.83 -31.08 -20.46
CA GLN A 171 17.16 -30.91 -21.89
C GLN A 171 16.57 -29.63 -22.52
N GLN A 172 15.89 -28.77 -21.74
CA GLN A 172 15.41 -27.46 -22.15
C GLN A 172 16.33 -26.42 -21.53
N GLU A 173 16.90 -25.57 -22.36
CA GLU A 173 17.76 -24.44 -21.99
C GLU A 173 16.97 -23.36 -21.28
N GLU A 174 16.41 -23.64 -20.11
CA GLU A 174 15.67 -22.69 -19.30
C GLU A 174 16.45 -22.36 -18.04
N ASP A 175 16.57 -21.05 -17.78
CA ASP A 175 17.28 -20.55 -16.61
C ASP A 175 16.32 -20.39 -15.43
N TRP A 176 16.76 -20.90 -14.29
CA TRP A 176 16.06 -20.74 -13.03
C TRP A 176 16.84 -19.81 -12.12
N LEU A 177 16.19 -18.75 -11.65
CA LEU A 177 16.79 -17.73 -10.81
C LEU A 177 16.36 -17.89 -9.36
N PRO A 178 17.29 -17.81 -8.39
CA PRO A 178 16.96 -17.83 -6.96
C PRO A 178 16.25 -16.54 -6.59
N LEU A 179 14.93 -16.63 -6.38
CA LEU A 179 14.00 -15.48 -6.31
C LEU A 179 14.43 -14.43 -5.29
N ARG A 180 14.70 -14.85 -4.05
CA ARG A 180 15.06 -13.92 -2.96
C ARG A 180 16.33 -13.15 -3.29
N TYR A 181 17.36 -13.85 -3.73
CA TYR A 181 18.62 -13.21 -4.05
C TYR A 181 18.46 -12.20 -5.20
N VAL A 182 17.76 -12.59 -6.27
CA VAL A 182 17.50 -11.69 -7.40
C VAL A 182 16.73 -10.46 -6.90
N ALA A 183 15.65 -10.64 -6.12
CA ALA A 183 14.87 -9.53 -5.60
C ALA A 183 15.74 -8.55 -4.78
N GLU A 184 16.53 -9.05 -3.83
CA GLU A 184 17.37 -8.23 -2.96
C GLU A 184 18.46 -7.43 -3.71
N HIS A 185 18.90 -7.88 -4.89
CA HIS A 185 20.01 -7.26 -5.63
C HIS A 185 19.58 -6.51 -6.91
N THR A 186 18.31 -6.62 -7.30
CA THR A 186 17.85 -6.01 -8.56
C THR A 186 16.84 -4.87 -8.38
N GLY A 187 16.50 -4.53 -7.13
CA GLY A 187 15.52 -3.50 -6.84
C GLY A 187 14.07 -3.99 -6.81
N LEU A 188 13.87 -5.32 -6.83
CA LEU A 188 12.58 -5.93 -6.55
C LEU A 188 12.38 -6.07 -5.03
N TYR A 189 11.15 -5.92 -4.58
CA TYR A 189 10.75 -6.21 -3.21
C TYR A 189 10.05 -7.56 -3.16
N LEU A 190 10.34 -8.36 -2.13
CA LEU A 190 9.76 -9.68 -1.93
C LEU A 190 9.04 -9.74 -0.60
N LEU A 191 7.74 -9.99 -0.64
CA LEU A 191 6.89 -10.24 0.53
C LEU A 191 6.55 -11.74 0.60
N TRP A 192 6.88 -12.38 1.72
CA TRP A 192 6.54 -13.78 1.95
C TRP A 192 5.34 -13.89 2.89
N ASP A 193 4.32 -14.60 2.44
CA ASP A 193 3.18 -14.99 3.25
C ASP A 193 3.24 -16.48 3.58
N GLY A 194 3.64 -16.78 4.82
CA GLY A 194 3.75 -18.15 5.30
C GLY A 194 2.39 -18.84 5.53
N SER A 195 1.30 -18.09 5.67
CA SER A 195 -0.04 -18.65 5.92
C SER A 195 -0.60 -19.37 4.70
N VAL A 196 -0.29 -18.87 3.51
CA VAL A 196 -0.72 -19.44 2.22
C VAL A 196 0.45 -19.95 1.38
N SER A 197 1.69 -19.92 1.91
CA SER A 197 2.91 -20.33 1.22
C SER A 197 3.06 -19.64 -0.14
N THR A 198 2.91 -18.32 -0.15
CA THR A 198 2.97 -17.49 -1.37
C THR A 198 4.06 -16.42 -1.23
N ALA A 199 4.85 -16.26 -2.28
CA ALA A 199 5.77 -15.14 -2.44
C ALA A 199 5.17 -14.11 -3.39
N TYR A 200 5.08 -12.87 -2.95
CA TYR A 200 4.71 -11.73 -3.77
C TYR A 200 5.96 -10.96 -4.13
N VAL A 201 6.06 -10.54 -5.38
CA VAL A 201 7.21 -9.77 -5.88
C VAL A 201 6.68 -8.55 -6.60
N THR A 202 7.26 -7.40 -6.32
CA THR A 202 6.95 -6.16 -7.02
C THR A 202 8.20 -5.27 -7.11
N LYS A 203 8.17 -4.33 -8.03
CA LYS A 203 9.15 -3.24 -8.04
C LYS A 203 8.57 -2.09 -7.22
N MET A 204 9.16 -1.82 -6.06
CA MET A 204 8.80 -0.65 -5.26
C MET A 204 9.27 0.65 -5.92
N PRO A 205 8.56 1.78 -5.76
CA PRO A 205 9.01 3.08 -6.24
C PRO A 205 10.36 3.47 -5.65
N ASP A 206 11.30 3.88 -6.50
CA ASP A 206 12.57 4.46 -6.03
C ASP A 206 12.37 5.94 -5.67
N THR A 207 12.04 6.20 -4.41
CA THR A 207 11.75 7.55 -3.93
C THR A 207 12.92 8.53 -4.07
N SER A 208 14.17 8.04 -4.25
CA SER A 208 15.33 8.89 -4.49
C SER A 208 15.29 9.59 -5.86
N ARG A 209 14.48 9.10 -6.79
CA ARG A 209 14.29 9.65 -8.14
C ARG A 209 13.22 10.73 -8.21
N ILE A 210 12.47 10.97 -7.15
CA ILE A 210 11.39 11.97 -7.13
C ILE A 210 12.01 13.36 -7.28
N ALA A 211 11.61 14.07 -8.34
CA ALA A 211 12.05 15.44 -8.59
C ALA A 211 11.55 16.36 -7.48
N GLN A 212 12.47 17.08 -6.83
CA GLN A 212 12.15 17.93 -5.68
C GLN A 212 11.47 19.25 -6.08
N GLY A 213 10.71 19.85 -5.15
CA GLY A 213 10.10 21.17 -5.32
C GLY A 213 8.88 21.20 -6.26
N ARG A 214 8.32 20.03 -6.63
CA ARG A 214 7.08 19.94 -7.45
C ARG A 214 5.86 19.92 -6.53
N SER A 215 4.87 20.77 -6.83
CA SER A 215 3.58 20.72 -6.16
C SER A 215 2.70 19.65 -6.83
N VAL A 216 2.18 18.72 -6.03
CA VAL A 216 1.26 17.67 -6.48
C VAL A 216 0.01 17.74 -5.60
N PRO A 217 -1.12 18.25 -6.09
CA PRO A 217 -2.38 18.18 -5.36
C PRO A 217 -2.78 16.73 -5.13
N ILE A 218 -3.09 16.37 -3.88
CA ILE A 218 -3.57 15.03 -3.51
C ILE A 218 -4.93 15.20 -2.86
N TRP A 219 -5.97 14.67 -3.49
CA TRP A 219 -7.35 14.77 -3.01
C TRP A 219 -7.75 13.54 -2.22
N MET A 220 -8.36 13.76 -1.05
CA MET A 220 -8.93 12.74 -0.19
C MET A 220 -10.44 12.72 -0.34
N TYR A 221 -10.97 11.64 -0.82
CA TYR A 221 -12.38 11.28 -0.89
C TYR A 221 -12.63 10.04 -0.02
N HIS A 222 -13.89 9.65 0.11
CA HIS A 222 -14.29 8.39 0.72
C HIS A 222 -15.35 7.72 -0.15
N GLU A 223 -16.64 7.94 0.12
CA GLU A 223 -17.74 7.34 -0.64
C GLU A 223 -18.15 8.21 -1.85
N VAL A 224 -18.42 7.56 -2.98
CA VAL A 224 -19.06 8.19 -4.14
C VAL A 224 -20.48 7.64 -4.27
N GLY A 225 -21.47 8.43 -3.84
CA GLY A 225 -22.86 7.98 -3.83
C GLY A 225 -23.84 9.07 -3.41
N ASP A 226 -25.11 8.84 -3.73
CA ASP A 226 -26.21 9.71 -3.34
C ASP A 226 -27.00 9.18 -2.13
N ASP A 227 -26.93 7.86 -1.90
CA ASP A 227 -27.59 7.23 -0.75
C ASP A 227 -26.74 7.39 0.51
N LEU A 228 -27.18 8.25 1.42
CA LEU A 228 -26.46 8.61 2.65
C LEU A 228 -26.75 7.59 3.76
N TRP A 229 -25.97 6.54 3.84
CA TRP A 229 -26.06 5.50 4.86
C TRP A 229 -25.13 5.73 6.07
N GLY A 230 -24.21 6.69 5.98
CA GLY A 230 -23.20 6.99 7.00
C GLY A 230 -23.04 8.48 7.28
N ILE A 231 -21.79 8.92 7.48
CA ILE A 231 -21.45 10.32 7.75
C ILE A 231 -21.54 11.13 6.46
N GLU A 232 -22.51 12.04 6.37
CA GLU A 232 -22.80 12.80 5.14
C GLU A 232 -21.59 13.50 4.52
N SER A 233 -20.67 14.03 5.33
CA SER A 233 -19.49 14.74 4.83
C SER A 233 -18.50 13.86 4.07
N LEU A 234 -18.56 12.54 4.25
CA LEU A 234 -17.70 11.58 3.53
C LEU A 234 -18.20 11.28 2.11
N PHE A 235 -19.42 11.67 1.78
CA PHE A 235 -20.02 11.36 0.48
C PHE A 235 -19.78 12.48 -0.53
N VAL A 236 -19.41 12.10 -1.74
CA VAL A 236 -19.43 12.97 -2.92
C VAL A 236 -20.42 12.36 -3.91
N SER A 237 -21.34 13.18 -4.46
CA SER A 237 -22.30 12.64 -5.44
C SER A 237 -21.60 12.20 -6.73
N PRO A 238 -22.11 11.16 -7.43
CA PRO A 238 -21.57 10.75 -8.73
C PRO A 238 -21.55 11.89 -9.74
N SER A 239 -22.55 12.81 -9.69
CA SER A 239 -22.57 14.01 -10.53
C SER A 239 -21.42 14.97 -10.22
N SER A 240 -21.16 15.27 -8.93
CA SER A 240 -20.05 16.13 -8.54
C SER A 240 -18.69 15.47 -8.88
N MET A 241 -18.57 14.17 -8.69
CA MET A 241 -17.35 13.44 -9.09
C MET A 241 -17.11 13.57 -10.59
N ARG A 242 -18.15 13.38 -11.41
CA ARG A 242 -18.07 13.57 -12.87
C ARG A 242 -17.65 14.99 -13.25
N GLU A 243 -18.22 16.01 -12.60
CA GLU A 243 -17.86 17.41 -12.88
C GLU A 243 -16.38 17.68 -12.53
N GLN A 244 -15.89 17.12 -11.43
CA GLN A 244 -14.49 17.26 -11.03
C GLN A 244 -13.55 16.55 -12.01
N LEU A 245 -13.85 15.32 -12.43
CA LEU A 245 -13.06 14.60 -13.43
C LEU A 245 -13.08 15.33 -14.78
N GLN A 246 -14.24 15.88 -15.19
CA GLN A 246 -14.33 16.68 -16.40
C GLN A 246 -13.47 17.96 -16.32
N TYR A 247 -13.47 18.63 -15.15
CA TYR A 247 -12.62 19.79 -14.92
C TYR A 247 -11.13 19.42 -15.04
N LEU A 248 -10.70 18.31 -14.45
CA LEU A 248 -9.32 17.85 -14.55
C LEU A 248 -8.92 17.65 -16.02
N LYS A 249 -9.76 16.96 -16.78
CA LYS A 249 -9.56 16.71 -18.21
C LYS A 249 -9.48 18.00 -19.02
N ASP A 250 -10.44 18.92 -18.83
CA ASP A 250 -10.54 20.15 -19.60
C ASP A 250 -9.40 21.14 -19.32
N ASN A 251 -8.77 21.02 -18.14
CA ASN A 251 -7.66 21.87 -17.72
C ASN A 251 -6.28 21.18 -17.82
N GLY A 252 -6.23 19.97 -18.41
CA GLY A 252 -4.99 19.24 -18.67
C GLY A 252 -4.32 18.72 -17.39
N TYR A 253 -5.09 18.42 -16.34
CA TYR A 253 -4.58 17.68 -15.20
C TYR A 253 -4.55 16.20 -15.50
N GLU A 254 -3.51 15.54 -14.99
CA GLU A 254 -3.23 14.14 -15.23
C GLU A 254 -3.28 13.39 -13.89
N PRO A 255 -4.37 12.63 -13.63
CA PRO A 255 -4.41 11.77 -12.45
C PRO A 255 -3.37 10.66 -12.54
N ILE A 256 -2.48 10.60 -11.53
CA ILE A 256 -1.34 9.69 -11.45
C ILE A 256 -1.40 8.84 -10.18
N PHE A 257 -0.63 7.77 -10.14
CA PHE A 257 -0.36 7.00 -8.92
C PHE A 257 0.82 7.56 -8.13
N PHE A 258 1.01 7.09 -6.90
CA PHE A 258 2.20 7.45 -6.11
C PHE A 258 3.50 6.92 -6.74
N SER A 259 3.45 5.78 -7.43
CA SER A 259 4.61 5.25 -8.17
C SER A 259 5.05 6.16 -9.32
N ASP A 260 4.14 6.86 -9.95
CA ASP A 260 4.42 7.79 -11.04
C ASP A 260 5.22 9.03 -10.54
N LEU A 261 5.26 9.29 -9.22
CA LEU A 261 6.07 10.38 -8.65
C LEU A 261 7.57 10.25 -8.98
N THR A 262 8.05 9.04 -9.25
CA THR A 262 9.43 8.78 -9.67
C THR A 262 9.74 9.21 -11.10
N HIS A 263 8.73 9.66 -11.85
CA HIS A 263 8.78 10.09 -13.25
C HIS A 263 7.94 11.36 -13.48
N LEU A 264 7.97 12.30 -12.52
CA LEU A 264 7.17 13.54 -12.58
C LEU A 264 7.49 14.43 -13.78
N GLU A 265 8.65 14.25 -14.40
CA GLU A 265 9.03 14.93 -15.64
C GLU A 265 8.12 14.58 -16.82
N ASP A 266 7.44 13.44 -16.79
CA ASP A 266 6.54 12.98 -17.84
C ASP A 266 5.14 13.62 -17.74
N TYR A 267 4.85 14.37 -16.65
CA TYR A 267 3.54 14.94 -16.34
C TYR A 267 3.60 16.47 -16.21
N ASP A 268 2.77 17.16 -16.97
CA ASP A 268 2.68 18.64 -16.89
C ASP A 268 1.95 19.09 -15.63
N LYS A 269 0.78 18.50 -15.35
CA LYS A 269 -0.10 18.85 -14.23
C LYS A 269 -0.54 17.60 -13.47
N PRO A 270 0.38 16.94 -12.75
CA PRO A 270 0.03 15.73 -12.00
C PRO A 270 -0.95 16.06 -10.86
N VAL A 271 -1.88 15.14 -10.60
CA VAL A 271 -2.79 15.14 -9.45
C VAL A 271 -2.99 13.71 -8.98
N ILE A 272 -3.11 13.49 -7.67
CA ILE A 272 -3.42 12.16 -7.12
C ILE A 272 -4.83 12.20 -6.55
N LEU A 273 -5.67 11.23 -6.95
CA LEU A 273 -7.02 11.04 -6.44
C LEU A 273 -7.01 9.85 -5.48
N THR A 274 -7.33 10.08 -4.20
CA THR A 274 -7.33 9.03 -3.17
C THR A 274 -8.72 8.87 -2.57
N PHE A 275 -9.09 7.61 -2.31
CA PHE A 275 -10.40 7.25 -1.74
C PHE A 275 -10.16 6.33 -0.56
N ASP A 276 -10.54 6.77 0.65
CA ASP A 276 -10.33 6.02 1.88
C ASP A 276 -11.48 5.04 2.15
N ASP A 277 -11.27 4.11 3.07
CA ASP A 277 -12.17 3.10 3.62
C ASP A 277 -12.50 1.92 2.68
N GLY A 278 -12.47 2.08 1.38
CA GLY A 278 -12.81 1.02 0.43
C GLY A 278 -14.31 0.83 0.24
N TYR A 279 -15.09 1.89 0.37
CA TYR A 279 -16.55 1.84 0.21
C TYR A 279 -17.02 1.40 -1.16
N LEU A 280 -18.20 0.78 -1.22
CA LEU A 280 -18.78 0.15 -2.40
C LEU A 280 -18.95 1.10 -3.59
N GLY A 281 -19.25 2.38 -3.34
CA GLY A 281 -19.38 3.39 -4.40
C GLY A 281 -18.08 3.64 -5.16
N THR A 282 -16.92 3.27 -4.62
CA THR A 282 -15.66 3.31 -5.37
C THR A 282 -15.67 2.32 -6.54
N TYR A 283 -16.37 1.20 -6.42
CA TYR A 283 -16.55 0.23 -7.50
C TYR A 283 -17.79 0.55 -8.37
N THR A 284 -18.95 0.86 -7.76
CA THR A 284 -20.21 1.01 -8.50
C THR A 284 -20.34 2.33 -9.26
N GLU A 285 -19.78 3.41 -8.71
CA GLU A 285 -19.92 4.76 -9.24
C GLU A 285 -18.60 5.33 -9.76
N LEU A 286 -17.52 5.28 -8.96
CA LEU A 286 -16.25 5.85 -9.37
C LEU A 286 -15.57 5.07 -10.49
N PHE A 287 -15.44 3.75 -10.37
CA PHE A 287 -14.69 2.94 -11.33
C PHE A 287 -15.22 3.02 -12.77
N PRO A 288 -16.56 3.04 -13.02
CA PRO A 288 -17.09 3.35 -14.34
C PRO A 288 -16.67 4.74 -14.86
N LEU A 289 -16.63 5.75 -13.99
CA LEU A 289 -16.17 7.09 -14.37
C LEU A 289 -14.68 7.09 -14.73
N LEU A 290 -13.84 6.41 -13.94
CA LEU A 290 -12.42 6.30 -14.25
C LEU A 290 -12.18 5.61 -15.61
N LYS A 291 -12.95 4.57 -15.93
CA LYS A 291 -12.91 3.91 -17.26
C LYS A 291 -13.32 4.88 -18.38
N GLU A 292 -14.38 5.69 -18.16
CA GLU A 292 -14.87 6.65 -19.16
C GLU A 292 -13.85 7.77 -19.44
N PHE A 293 -13.22 8.28 -18.39
CA PHE A 293 -12.26 9.38 -18.50
C PHE A 293 -10.82 8.93 -18.81
N GLY A 294 -10.51 7.64 -18.62
CA GLY A 294 -9.16 7.09 -18.72
C GLY A 294 -8.25 7.61 -17.60
N MET A 295 -8.78 7.77 -16.39
CA MET A 295 -8.09 8.38 -15.26
C MET A 295 -7.73 7.35 -14.19
N LYS A 296 -6.66 7.63 -13.45
CA LYS A 296 -6.15 6.80 -12.35
C LYS A 296 -6.69 7.27 -11.00
N ALA A 297 -6.83 6.35 -10.03
CA ALA A 297 -7.12 6.64 -8.64
C ALA A 297 -6.50 5.59 -7.72
N THR A 298 -6.26 5.96 -6.45
CA THR A 298 -5.79 5.07 -5.38
C THR A 298 -6.92 4.87 -4.38
N VAL A 299 -7.27 3.63 -4.07
CA VAL A 299 -8.29 3.26 -3.08
C VAL A 299 -7.60 2.59 -1.89
N PHE A 300 -7.75 3.19 -0.72
CA PHE A 300 -7.22 2.68 0.55
C PHE A 300 -8.30 1.85 1.24
N VAL A 301 -8.05 0.55 1.41
CA VAL A 301 -9.03 -0.37 1.96
C VAL A 301 -8.74 -0.73 3.42
N ILE A 302 -9.79 -0.76 4.23
CA ILE A 302 -9.79 -1.37 5.56
C ILE A 302 -9.94 -2.88 5.33
N THR A 303 -8.87 -3.67 5.52
CA THR A 303 -8.91 -5.06 5.05
C THR A 303 -9.92 -5.94 5.78
N ALA A 304 -10.23 -5.67 7.04
CA ALA A 304 -11.26 -6.38 7.80
C ALA A 304 -12.70 -6.05 7.35
N SER A 305 -12.92 -4.96 6.63
CA SER A 305 -14.25 -4.57 6.16
C SER A 305 -14.58 -5.10 4.77
N ILE A 306 -13.58 -5.57 4.02
CA ILE A 306 -13.76 -6.10 2.66
C ILE A 306 -14.84 -7.18 2.62
N GLY A 307 -15.84 -7.00 1.74
CA GLY A 307 -17.00 -7.88 1.60
C GLY A 307 -18.14 -7.59 2.58
N SER A 308 -18.06 -6.54 3.38
CA SER A 308 -19.17 -6.03 4.19
C SER A 308 -20.24 -5.38 3.31
N GLU A 309 -21.40 -5.03 3.90
CA GLU A 309 -22.57 -4.54 3.14
C GLU A 309 -22.29 -3.25 2.34
N TYR A 310 -21.40 -2.38 2.84
CA TYR A 310 -21.11 -1.07 2.25
C TYR A 310 -19.70 -0.97 1.66
N ASP A 311 -18.95 -2.07 1.66
CA ASP A 311 -17.56 -2.11 1.21
C ASP A 311 -17.40 -2.96 -0.05
N ILE A 312 -16.34 -2.73 -0.80
CA ILE A 312 -16.01 -3.55 -1.96
C ILE A 312 -15.68 -4.98 -1.55
N THR A 313 -15.97 -5.95 -2.43
CA THR A 313 -15.54 -7.33 -2.24
C THR A 313 -14.10 -7.52 -2.70
N ALA A 314 -13.49 -8.66 -2.33
CA ALA A 314 -12.15 -9.03 -2.78
C ALA A 314 -12.07 -9.14 -4.32
N GLU A 315 -13.11 -9.68 -4.97
CA GLU A 315 -13.20 -9.79 -6.42
C GLU A 315 -13.27 -8.41 -7.09
N GLN A 316 -14.04 -7.48 -6.50
CA GLN A 316 -14.14 -6.10 -6.98
C GLN A 316 -12.81 -5.36 -6.83
N ALA A 317 -12.15 -5.49 -5.68
CA ALA A 317 -10.83 -4.92 -5.44
C ALA A 317 -9.81 -5.45 -6.46
N LYS A 318 -9.84 -6.77 -6.73
CA LYS A 318 -8.98 -7.38 -7.74
C LYS A 318 -9.28 -6.87 -9.15
N GLU A 319 -10.56 -6.80 -9.56
CA GLU A 319 -10.95 -6.27 -10.88
C GLU A 319 -10.45 -4.83 -11.07
N MET A 320 -10.63 -3.98 -10.05
CA MET A 320 -10.16 -2.59 -10.07
C MET A 320 -8.63 -2.55 -10.23
N SER A 321 -7.91 -3.34 -9.45
CA SER A 321 -6.44 -3.41 -9.51
C SER A 321 -5.93 -3.95 -10.85
N ASP A 322 -6.58 -4.98 -11.41
CA ASP A 322 -6.19 -5.58 -12.70
C ASP A 322 -6.45 -4.65 -13.89
N SER A 323 -7.35 -3.68 -13.75
CA SER A 323 -7.65 -2.70 -14.78
C SER A 323 -6.49 -1.74 -15.12
N GLY A 324 -5.54 -1.57 -14.19
CA GLY A 324 -4.46 -0.58 -14.28
C GLY A 324 -4.93 0.88 -14.08
N LEU A 325 -6.22 1.10 -13.75
CA LEU A 325 -6.76 2.42 -13.43
C LEU A 325 -6.88 2.67 -11.93
N VAL A 326 -6.83 1.62 -11.11
CA VAL A 326 -6.94 1.74 -9.66
C VAL A 326 -5.83 0.95 -8.97
N GLU A 327 -5.12 1.59 -8.07
CA GLU A 327 -4.28 0.91 -7.08
C GLU A 327 -5.09 0.69 -5.80
N ILE A 328 -5.01 -0.54 -5.25
CA ILE A 328 -5.59 -0.90 -3.97
C ILE A 328 -4.47 -0.86 -2.93
N GLU A 329 -4.59 0.06 -1.98
CA GLU A 329 -3.59 0.41 -1.01
C GLU A 329 -4.13 0.26 0.42
N SER A 330 -3.27 0.38 1.43
CA SER A 330 -3.62 0.04 2.80
C SER A 330 -4.26 1.19 3.58
N HIS A 331 -5.39 0.89 4.24
CA HIS A 331 -5.97 1.70 5.32
C HIS A 331 -6.01 0.93 6.65
N THR A 332 -4.97 0.12 6.91
CA THR A 332 -4.83 -0.80 8.03
C THR A 332 -5.84 -1.97 8.03
N VAL A 333 -5.81 -2.80 9.06
CA VAL A 333 -6.75 -3.93 9.18
C VAL A 333 -8.10 -3.46 9.69
N ASN A 334 -8.13 -2.74 10.83
CA ASN A 334 -9.36 -2.44 11.57
C ASN A 334 -9.69 -0.95 11.66
N HIS A 335 -8.96 -0.08 10.97
CA HIS A 335 -9.12 1.37 11.06
C HIS A 335 -8.92 1.92 12.48
N ASN A 336 -8.03 1.32 13.26
CA ASN A 336 -7.71 1.83 14.58
C ASN A 336 -6.82 3.08 14.50
N GLU A 337 -7.00 4.03 15.41
CA GLU A 337 -6.09 5.16 15.56
C GLU A 337 -4.72 4.68 16.02
N LEU A 338 -3.76 4.61 15.09
CA LEU A 338 -2.48 3.94 15.31
C LEU A 338 -1.69 4.52 16.48
N ALA A 339 -1.72 5.84 16.68
CA ALA A 339 -1.00 6.50 17.78
C ALA A 339 -1.48 6.07 19.17
N GLU A 340 -2.70 5.54 19.27
CA GLU A 340 -3.31 5.07 20.52
C GLU A 340 -2.95 3.59 20.84
N LEU A 341 -2.36 2.88 19.86
CA LEU A 341 -1.99 1.47 20.00
C LEU A 341 -0.56 1.30 20.52
N GLY A 342 -0.30 0.15 21.14
CA GLY A 342 1.06 -0.29 21.46
C GLY A 342 1.85 -0.63 20.16
N PRO A 343 3.20 -0.64 20.23
CA PRO A 343 4.03 -0.87 19.03
C PRO A 343 3.73 -2.19 18.30
N GLU A 344 3.47 -3.27 19.02
CA GLU A 344 3.17 -4.59 18.45
C GLU A 344 1.82 -4.60 17.72
N ASP A 345 0.82 -3.91 18.28
CA ASP A 345 -0.50 -3.78 17.66
C ASP A 345 -0.44 -2.88 16.42
N GLN A 346 0.33 -1.77 16.48
CA GLN A 346 0.59 -0.93 15.30
C GLN A 346 1.24 -1.74 14.19
N GLU A 347 2.28 -2.54 14.49
CA GLU A 347 2.95 -3.37 13.49
C GLU A 347 2.00 -4.40 12.89
N THR A 348 1.11 -4.97 13.70
CA THR A 348 0.08 -5.91 13.25
C THR A 348 -0.89 -5.25 12.27
N GLU A 349 -1.45 -4.08 12.63
CA GLU A 349 -2.35 -3.32 11.77
C GLU A 349 -1.71 -2.95 10.41
N ILE A 350 -0.46 -2.51 10.43
CA ILE A 350 0.28 -2.03 9.27
C ILE A 350 0.73 -3.20 8.37
N ARG A 351 1.31 -4.25 8.97
CA ARG A 351 1.87 -5.36 8.19
C ARG A 351 0.81 -6.33 7.71
N GLN A 352 -0.20 -6.65 8.54
CA GLN A 352 -1.22 -7.61 8.14
C GLN A 352 -2.06 -7.07 6.99
N SER A 353 -2.42 -5.78 7.00
CA SER A 353 -3.13 -5.18 5.87
C SER A 353 -2.34 -5.25 4.55
N GLN A 354 -1.01 -5.16 4.60
CA GLN A 354 -0.17 -5.35 3.41
C GLN A 354 -0.29 -6.79 2.87
N LEU A 355 -0.27 -7.79 3.76
CA LEU A 355 -0.45 -9.19 3.38
C LEU A 355 -1.85 -9.46 2.81
N ASP A 356 -2.89 -8.95 3.47
CA ASP A 356 -4.27 -9.15 3.04
C ASP A 356 -4.51 -8.60 1.62
N ILE A 357 -4.00 -7.39 1.34
CA ILE A 357 -4.12 -6.77 0.01
C ILE A 357 -3.31 -7.55 -1.03
N ALA A 358 -2.10 -8.00 -0.67
CA ALA A 358 -1.30 -8.84 -1.57
C ALA A 358 -2.00 -10.18 -1.88
N GLN A 359 -2.69 -10.81 -0.92
CA GLN A 359 -3.50 -12.01 -1.16
C GLN A 359 -4.65 -11.74 -2.13
N ILE A 360 -5.32 -10.59 -2.02
CA ILE A 360 -6.47 -10.22 -2.86
C ILE A 360 -6.02 -9.87 -4.28
N THR A 361 -5.05 -8.98 -4.41
CA THR A 361 -4.69 -8.36 -5.70
C THR A 361 -3.55 -9.09 -6.41
N GLY A 362 -2.71 -9.81 -5.67
CA GLY A 362 -1.43 -10.34 -6.15
C GLY A 362 -0.31 -9.29 -6.19
N LYS A 363 -0.60 -8.04 -5.79
CA LYS A 363 0.33 -6.91 -5.80
C LYS A 363 0.59 -6.45 -4.37
N ILE A 364 1.82 -6.02 -4.09
CA ILE A 364 2.19 -5.53 -2.76
C ILE A 364 1.83 -4.04 -2.67
N PRO A 365 0.97 -3.62 -1.73
CA PRO A 365 0.69 -2.22 -1.51
C PRO A 365 1.94 -1.50 -0.97
N TYR A 366 2.16 -0.27 -1.39
CA TYR A 366 3.33 0.53 -1.05
C TYR A 366 2.99 1.91 -0.46
N VAL A 367 1.69 2.23 -0.32
CA VAL A 367 1.18 3.44 0.33
C VAL A 367 0.29 3.07 1.51
N LEU A 368 0.49 3.74 2.64
CA LEU A 368 -0.34 3.60 3.84
C LEU A 368 -1.13 4.88 4.10
N SER A 369 -2.45 4.82 4.18
CA SER A 369 -3.26 5.90 4.73
C SER A 369 -3.47 5.67 6.22
N TYR A 370 -3.00 6.60 7.06
CA TYR A 370 -3.23 6.50 8.51
C TYR A 370 -4.69 6.77 8.84
N PRO A 371 -5.40 5.86 9.53
CA PRO A 371 -6.76 6.09 10.00
C PRO A 371 -6.89 7.40 10.78
N ASN A 372 -7.81 8.28 10.38
CA ASN A 372 -7.99 9.62 10.93
C ASN A 372 -6.73 10.51 10.93
N GLY A 373 -5.69 10.12 10.19
CA GLY A 373 -4.37 10.75 10.24
C GLY A 373 -3.58 10.46 11.52
N SER A 374 -4.03 9.52 12.36
CA SER A 374 -3.42 9.18 13.65
C SER A 374 -2.07 8.49 13.47
N HIS A 375 -0.99 9.12 13.94
CA HIS A 375 0.37 8.58 13.87
C HIS A 375 1.24 9.15 14.98
N ASN A 376 2.30 8.43 15.32
CA ASN A 376 3.37 8.86 16.20
C ASN A 376 4.73 8.40 15.62
N ASP A 377 5.84 8.65 16.30
CA ASP A 377 7.17 8.28 15.82
C ASP A 377 7.28 6.77 15.54
N THR A 378 6.72 5.92 16.39
CA THR A 378 6.67 4.46 16.18
C THR A 378 5.90 4.11 14.91
N THR A 379 4.75 4.76 14.68
CA THR A 379 3.94 4.56 13.47
C THR A 379 4.75 4.90 12.21
N ILE A 380 5.47 6.02 12.24
CA ILE A 380 6.31 6.47 11.11
C ILE A 380 7.45 5.48 10.86
N GLU A 381 8.11 4.98 11.90
CA GLU A 381 9.18 3.98 11.78
C GLU A 381 8.65 2.66 11.17
N LEU A 382 7.48 2.21 11.60
CA LEU A 382 6.82 1.03 11.05
C LEU A 382 6.37 1.27 9.60
N ALA A 383 5.80 2.43 9.28
CA ALA A 383 5.45 2.77 7.91
C ALA A 383 6.68 2.73 7.00
N ARG A 384 7.82 3.28 7.41
CA ARG A 384 9.09 3.22 6.65
C ARG A 384 9.60 1.80 6.43
N LYS A 385 9.27 0.88 7.34
CA LYS A 385 9.70 -0.52 7.23
C LYS A 385 8.94 -1.28 6.15
N TYR A 386 7.65 -0.96 5.95
CA TYR A 386 6.74 -1.74 5.13
C TYR A 386 6.22 -1.03 3.87
N TYR A 387 6.26 0.31 3.84
CA TYR A 387 5.71 1.14 2.77
C TYR A 387 6.71 2.18 2.29
N ASP A 388 6.53 2.72 1.09
CA ASP A 388 7.35 3.79 0.55
C ASP A 388 6.75 5.17 0.84
N PHE A 389 5.43 5.23 1.00
CA PHE A 389 4.69 6.45 1.32
C PHE A 389 3.68 6.20 2.43
N ALA A 390 3.41 7.26 3.22
CA ALA A 390 2.26 7.28 4.11
C ALA A 390 1.62 8.67 4.12
N ILE A 391 0.28 8.68 4.20
CA ILE A 391 -0.52 9.88 4.04
C ILE A 391 -1.38 10.15 5.26
N ILE A 392 -1.65 11.42 5.51
CA ILE A 392 -2.49 11.89 6.62
C ILE A 392 -3.82 12.46 6.12
N ALA A 393 -4.78 12.63 7.03
CA ALA A 393 -6.15 13.06 6.70
C ALA A 393 -6.31 14.57 6.45
N SER A 394 -5.28 15.38 6.62
CA SER A 394 -5.36 16.83 6.55
C SER A 394 -4.05 17.47 6.09
N GLY A 395 -3.99 18.80 6.05
CA GLY A 395 -2.74 19.54 5.83
C GLY A 395 -2.65 20.30 4.51
N GLY A 396 -3.49 20.02 3.53
CA GLY A 396 -3.56 20.77 2.27
C GLY A 396 -2.61 20.30 1.18
N LYS A 397 -1.98 21.22 0.44
CA LYS A 397 -1.12 20.89 -0.69
C LYS A 397 0.22 20.29 -0.24
N TRP A 398 0.68 19.32 -0.98
CA TRP A 398 1.99 18.72 -0.79
C TRP A 398 2.98 19.17 -1.86
N THR A 399 4.25 19.23 -1.46
CA THR A 399 5.39 19.40 -2.37
C THR A 399 6.37 18.25 -2.19
N THR A 400 7.03 17.85 -3.26
CA THR A 400 7.88 16.65 -3.29
C THR A 400 9.15 16.74 -2.44
N ASP A 401 9.48 17.89 -1.89
CA ASP A 401 10.51 18.12 -0.87
C ASP A 401 9.99 17.94 0.57
N GLY A 402 8.69 17.65 0.74
CA GLY A 402 8.08 17.31 2.02
C GLY A 402 8.36 15.88 2.48
N HIS A 403 7.86 15.55 3.66
CA HIS A 403 7.98 14.20 4.21
C HIS A 403 7.12 13.19 3.46
N TYR A 404 7.69 12.04 3.10
CA TYR A 404 6.96 10.96 2.39
C TYR A 404 6.10 10.07 3.31
N TYR A 405 6.24 10.21 4.63
CA TYR A 405 5.49 9.44 5.62
C TYR A 405 4.49 10.26 6.43
N THR A 406 4.24 11.48 6.02
CA THR A 406 3.18 12.36 6.55
C THR A 406 2.68 13.28 5.44
N ILE A 407 2.39 12.70 4.28
CA ILE A 407 1.94 13.42 3.10
C ILE A 407 0.55 14.02 3.35
N PRO A 408 0.40 15.34 3.27
CA PRO A 408 -0.90 15.99 3.47
C PRO A 408 -1.82 15.84 2.26
N ARG A 409 -3.12 15.96 2.49
CA ARG A 409 -4.14 15.87 1.46
C ARG A 409 -5.13 17.03 1.52
N LEU A 410 -5.77 17.31 0.38
CA LEU A 410 -6.92 18.19 0.24
C LEU A 410 -8.19 17.37 0.49
N TYR A 411 -9.05 17.81 1.36
CA TYR A 411 -10.30 17.09 1.69
C TYR A 411 -11.45 17.46 0.75
N ALA A 412 -12.09 16.48 0.16
CA ALA A 412 -13.29 16.60 -0.63
C ALA A 412 -14.51 16.11 0.18
N ALA A 413 -15.37 17.01 0.56
CA ALA A 413 -16.62 16.72 1.26
C ALA A 413 -17.82 16.83 0.30
N ARG A 414 -19.00 16.37 0.74
CA ARG A 414 -20.26 16.54 0.00
C ARG A 414 -20.54 18.00 -0.38
N THR A 415 -20.09 18.93 0.44
CA THR A 415 -20.29 20.38 0.24
C THR A 415 -19.18 21.03 -0.59
N THR A 416 -18.20 20.28 -1.06
CA THR A 416 -17.10 20.81 -1.89
C THR A 416 -17.66 21.27 -3.24
N THR A 417 -17.69 22.60 -3.45
CA THR A 417 -18.13 23.20 -4.70
C THR A 417 -17.04 23.13 -5.77
N MET A 418 -17.42 23.29 -7.06
CA MET A 418 -16.44 23.41 -8.13
C MET A 418 -15.51 24.61 -7.98
N ASP A 419 -15.99 25.73 -7.39
CA ASP A 419 -15.13 26.89 -7.09
C ASP A 419 -14.06 26.52 -6.05
N THR A 420 -14.42 25.79 -4.99
CA THR A 420 -13.47 25.29 -3.99
C THR A 420 -12.49 24.30 -4.60
N PHE A 421 -12.99 23.34 -5.36
CA PHE A 421 -12.16 22.33 -6.03
C PHE A 421 -11.15 22.98 -6.99
N SER A 422 -11.63 23.81 -7.91
CA SER A 422 -10.79 24.47 -8.91
C SER A 422 -9.80 25.48 -8.28
N GLY A 423 -10.20 26.17 -7.22
CA GLY A 423 -9.33 27.07 -6.46
C GLY A 423 -8.19 26.36 -5.77
N ALA A 424 -8.44 25.14 -5.24
CA ALA A 424 -7.42 24.32 -4.62
C ALA A 424 -6.43 23.71 -5.62
N MET A 425 -6.78 23.65 -6.92
CA MET A 425 -5.88 23.13 -7.96
C MET A 425 -4.88 24.18 -8.46
N GLN A 426 -5.08 25.48 -8.20
CA GLN A 426 -4.19 26.58 -8.57
C GLN A 426 -3.11 26.77 -7.50
#